data_a71af70ba7794a608dbc50ff7cc71084
#
_entry.id   a71af70ba7794a608dbc50ff7cc71084
#
_cell.length_a   1.000
_cell.length_b   1.000
_cell.length_c   1.000
_cell.angle_alpha   90.00
_cell.angle_beta   90.00
_cell.angle_gamma   90.00
#
_symmetry.space_group_name_H-M   'P 1'
#
loop_
_entity.id
_entity.type
_entity.pdbx_description
1 polymer ?
#
loop_
_entity_poly.entity_id
_entity_poly.type
_entity_poly.pdbx_seq_one_letter_code
_entity_poly.pdbx_strand_id
1 'polypeptide(L)'
;MTQHYNRRDLLKVIFGGIISTLSGLLGMTTIGTKLGSVKIKNNSIISMTSLPETGPWPTVDPFLFCVHHNDKYPKSKGDLSPDAPLSGRNLGNDFSNKNGWSMYHGERVPGFPRHPHRGFETLTIVSNGYIDHADSLGASARYGDGDAQWLTAGDGINHSEMFPLLNNKTKNKLDFFQIWLNLPSYNKRVEPNFEMYWKDDIPKISDSSFGNKNLEVELVTGDYQDTIAPMAPKNSWANDKKNDVAVWIIRLDERGEFFIPQTQSGANRNLY
;
A
#
# COMPACT_ATOMS: atom_id res chain seq x y z
N MET A 1 21.17 -11.55 22.71
CA MET A 1 20.74 -12.69 21.88
C MET A 1 19.92 -12.10 20.74
N THR A 2 20.51 -12.01 19.58
CA THR A 2 19.85 -11.57 18.36
C THR A 2 18.96 -12.71 17.87
N GLN A 3 17.65 -12.59 18.05
CA GLN A 3 16.71 -13.50 17.41
C GLN A 3 16.67 -13.20 15.92
N HIS A 4 17.19 -14.12 15.12
CA HIS A 4 17.01 -14.11 13.67
C HIS A 4 15.58 -14.57 13.38
N TYR A 5 14.76 -13.67 12.85
CA TYR A 5 13.42 -13.98 12.39
C TYR A 5 13.45 -14.47 10.95
N ASN A 6 12.76 -15.56 10.66
CA ASN A 6 12.65 -16.16 9.35
C ASN A 6 11.53 -15.48 8.51
N ARG A 7 11.73 -15.40 7.26
CA ARG A 7 11.13 -14.79 6.09
C ARG A 7 9.61 -15.00 5.89
N ARG A 8 8.74 -14.53 6.78
CA ARG A 8 7.28 -14.58 6.57
C ARG A 8 6.64 -13.30 7.09
N ASP A 9 6.00 -12.55 6.23
CA ASP A 9 5.73 -11.15 6.47
C ASP A 9 4.26 -10.81 6.59
N LEU A 10 4.00 -9.90 7.48
CA LEU A 10 2.74 -9.27 7.66
C LEU A 10 2.92 -7.77 7.43
N LEU A 11 2.30 -7.23 6.41
CA LEU A 11 2.22 -5.80 6.21
C LEU A 11 0.88 -5.29 6.73
N LYS A 12 0.91 -4.25 7.56
CA LYS A 12 -0.27 -3.55 8.06
C LYS A 12 -0.18 -2.10 7.69
N VAL A 13 -1.22 -1.61 7.09
CA VAL A 13 -1.33 -0.21 6.72
C VAL A 13 -2.40 0.43 7.59
N ILE A 14 -2.06 1.47 8.31
CA ILE A 14 -3.00 2.23 9.13
C ILE A 14 -3.44 3.44 8.34
N PHE A 15 -4.74 3.53 8.06
CA PHE A 15 -5.35 4.68 7.43
C PHE A 15 -6.09 5.53 8.45
N GLY A 16 -5.85 6.82 8.39
CA GLY A 16 -6.65 7.82 9.08
C GLY A 16 -6.38 7.91 10.58
N GLY A 17 -5.67 8.89 10.94
CA GLY A 17 -5.35 9.24 12.31
C GLY A 17 -3.85 9.42 12.47
N ILE A 18 -3.49 10.55 12.82
CA ILE A 18 -2.18 11.11 13.12
C ILE A 18 -1.20 10.05 13.60
N ILE A 19 -0.20 9.74 12.77
CA ILE A 19 0.96 8.98 13.21
C ILE A 19 1.71 9.87 14.20
N SER A 20 1.60 9.51 15.47
CA SER A 20 2.40 10.15 16.51
C SER A 20 3.83 9.66 16.45
N THR A 21 4.73 10.53 16.04
CA THR A 21 6.16 10.31 16.21
C THR A 21 6.50 10.24 17.69
N LEU A 22 6.89 9.07 18.16
CA LEU A 22 7.55 8.95 19.46
C LEU A 22 9.01 9.39 19.26
N SER A 23 9.32 10.61 19.64
CA SER A 23 10.71 11.09 19.72
C SER A 23 11.43 10.39 20.87
N GLY A 24 12.41 9.58 20.54
CA GLY A 24 13.38 9.08 21.51
C GLY A 24 14.13 10.24 22.15
N LEU A 25 14.38 10.14 23.43
CA LEU A 25 15.03 11.11 24.31
C LEU A 25 16.39 11.55 23.77
N LEU A 26 16.46 12.74 23.19
CA LEU A 26 17.62 13.64 23.26
C LEU A 26 17.11 15.05 22.93
N GLY A 27 17.11 15.88 23.93
CA GLY A 27 16.56 17.20 24.07
C GLY A 27 16.40 18.06 22.83
N MET A 28 15.14 18.36 22.51
CA MET A 28 14.72 19.60 21.87
C MET A 28 13.29 19.92 22.25
N THR A 29 13.06 21.17 22.55
CA THR A 29 11.85 21.78 23.10
C THR A 29 10.60 21.52 22.25
N THR A 30 9.58 21.00 22.91
CA THR A 30 8.27 20.64 22.38
C THR A 30 7.36 21.84 22.19
N ILE A 31 6.72 21.92 21.01
CA ILE A 31 5.41 22.58 20.85
C ILE A 31 4.36 21.48 21.04
N GLY A 32 3.57 21.62 22.10
CA GLY A 32 2.70 20.55 22.57
C GLY A 32 1.44 20.34 21.72
N THR A 33 1.29 19.16 21.18
CA THR A 33 0.00 18.53 20.97
C THR A 33 -0.09 17.31 21.88
N LYS A 34 -1.16 17.24 22.70
CA LYS A 34 -1.39 16.08 23.58
C LYS A 34 -1.60 14.83 22.74
N LEU A 35 -0.57 14.03 22.62
CA LEU A 35 -0.65 12.67 22.11
C LEU A 35 -1.15 11.75 23.21
N GLY A 36 -2.23 11.01 22.92
CA GLY A 36 -2.68 9.91 23.77
C GLY A 36 -1.54 8.89 23.92
N SER A 37 -1.22 8.52 25.16
CA SER A 37 -0.18 7.54 25.46
C SER A 37 -0.60 6.14 24.99
N VAL A 38 -0.03 5.66 23.89
CA VAL A 38 -0.10 4.24 23.54
C VAL A 38 0.71 3.47 24.59
N LYS A 39 0.03 2.72 25.45
CA LYS A 39 0.68 1.76 26.35
C LYS A 39 1.15 0.56 25.54
N ILE A 40 2.40 0.58 25.11
CA ILE A 40 3.05 -0.60 24.52
C ILE A 40 3.33 -1.58 25.67
N LYS A 41 2.47 -2.58 25.81
CA LYS A 41 2.73 -3.73 26.69
C LYS A 41 3.62 -4.72 25.93
N ASN A 42 4.86 -4.85 26.32
CA ASN A 42 5.94 -5.71 25.82
C ASN A 42 6.81 -5.12 24.69
N ASN A 43 8.09 -5.50 24.71
CA ASN A 43 9.12 -5.17 23.71
C ASN A 43 8.87 -5.86 22.34
N SER A 44 7.67 -5.72 21.79
CA SER A 44 7.30 -6.35 20.51
C SER A 44 7.74 -5.51 19.30
N ILE A 45 8.12 -4.25 19.52
CA ILE A 45 8.65 -3.38 18.47
C ILE A 45 10.16 -3.55 18.43
N ILE A 46 10.68 -4.07 17.31
CA ILE A 46 12.11 -4.29 17.09
C ILE A 46 12.82 -3.00 16.71
N SER A 47 12.20 -2.19 15.86
CA SER A 47 12.72 -0.90 15.44
C SER A 47 11.60 0.04 15.02
N MET A 48 11.85 1.33 15.14
CA MET A 48 11.00 2.40 14.59
C MET A 48 11.86 3.33 13.76
N THR A 49 11.33 3.75 12.62
CA THR A 49 12.00 4.67 11.70
C THR A 49 11.00 5.72 11.26
N SER A 50 11.44 6.98 11.21
CA SER A 50 10.63 8.05 10.62
C SER A 50 10.41 7.77 9.14
N LEU A 51 9.17 7.88 8.69
CA LEU A 51 8.84 7.73 7.28
C LEU A 51 9.26 8.99 6.52
N PRO A 52 9.84 8.85 5.32
CA PRO A 52 10.09 9.99 4.45
C PRO A 52 8.76 10.63 4.00
N GLU A 53 8.74 11.94 3.84
CA GLU A 53 7.55 12.65 3.33
C GLU A 53 7.24 12.30 1.86
N THR A 54 8.27 11.94 1.11
CA THR A 54 8.17 11.54 -0.30
C THR A 54 9.05 10.34 -0.58
N GLY A 55 8.65 9.51 -1.54
CA GLY A 55 9.39 8.31 -1.95
C GLY A 55 9.07 7.07 -1.11
N PRO A 56 9.84 6.00 -1.32
CA PRO A 56 9.54 4.71 -0.70
C PRO A 56 9.79 4.70 0.80
N TRP A 57 8.94 3.99 1.50
CA TRP A 57 9.07 3.73 2.92
C TRP A 57 10.00 2.54 3.18
N PRO A 58 10.72 2.53 4.30
CA PRO A 58 11.58 1.40 4.67
C PRO A 58 10.80 0.10 4.77
N THR A 59 11.35 -0.96 4.21
CA THR A 59 10.77 -2.31 4.25
C THR A 59 11.80 -3.32 4.72
N VAL A 60 11.33 -4.50 5.14
CA VAL A 60 12.19 -5.66 5.41
C VAL A 60 11.84 -6.80 4.45
N ASP A 61 12.87 -7.57 4.06
CA ASP A 61 12.71 -8.72 3.15
C ASP A 61 11.58 -9.65 3.61
N PRO A 62 10.71 -10.14 2.71
CA PRO A 62 10.76 -10.09 1.25
C PRO A 62 10.10 -8.84 0.63
N PHE A 63 9.65 -7.87 1.40
CA PHE A 63 9.15 -6.63 0.85
C PHE A 63 10.32 -5.78 0.38
N LEU A 64 10.29 -5.41 -0.90
CA LEU A 64 11.34 -4.62 -1.56
C LEU A 64 11.06 -3.13 -1.47
N PHE A 65 9.77 -2.77 -1.40
CA PHE A 65 9.32 -1.42 -1.63
C PHE A 65 7.91 -1.24 -1.05
N CYS A 66 7.68 -0.11 -0.45
CA CYS A 66 6.35 0.38 -0.11
C CYS A 66 6.33 1.88 -0.36
N VAL A 67 5.35 2.37 -1.08
CA VAL A 67 5.14 3.80 -1.30
C VAL A 67 3.69 4.16 -1.11
N HIS A 68 3.48 5.33 -0.52
CA HIS A 68 2.17 5.95 -0.39
C HIS A 68 2.08 7.13 -1.35
N HIS A 69 1.10 7.10 -2.24
CA HIS A 69 0.73 8.20 -3.10
C HIS A 69 -0.53 8.87 -2.56
N ASN A 70 -0.46 10.17 -2.32
CA ASN A 70 -1.59 10.95 -1.82
C ASN A 70 -1.63 12.29 -2.54
N ASP A 71 -2.28 12.28 -3.70
CA ASP A 71 -2.34 13.40 -4.62
C ASP A 71 -3.70 14.10 -4.58
N LYS A 72 -3.68 15.43 -4.54
CA LYS A 72 -4.86 16.29 -4.58
C LYS A 72 -4.99 16.94 -5.95
N TYR A 73 -5.17 16.13 -6.99
CA TYR A 73 -5.29 16.61 -8.35
C TYR A 73 -6.40 17.65 -8.50
N PRO A 74 -6.22 18.63 -9.40
CA PRO A 74 -7.29 19.54 -9.79
C PRO A 74 -8.42 18.78 -10.50
N LYS A 75 -9.47 19.51 -10.89
CA LYS A 75 -10.49 18.95 -11.81
C LYS A 75 -9.84 18.60 -13.15
N SER A 76 -10.50 17.71 -13.89
CA SER A 76 -10.08 17.32 -15.23
C SER A 76 -10.48 18.37 -16.28
N LYS A 77 -9.70 18.45 -17.36
CA LYS A 77 -10.11 19.15 -18.58
C LYS A 77 -11.21 18.43 -19.38
N GLY A 78 -11.59 17.21 -18.96
CA GLY A 78 -12.51 16.33 -19.67
C GLY A 78 -11.82 15.30 -20.56
N ASP A 79 -10.50 15.28 -20.58
CA ASP A 79 -9.64 14.37 -21.33
C ASP A 79 -8.70 13.58 -20.42
N LEU A 80 -9.12 13.39 -19.16
CA LEU A 80 -8.42 12.70 -18.07
C LEU A 80 -7.19 13.47 -17.56
N SER A 81 -6.83 14.59 -18.16
CA SER A 81 -5.68 15.40 -17.77
C SER A 81 -6.07 16.49 -16.75
N PRO A 82 -5.11 17.00 -15.95
CA PRO A 82 -5.37 18.03 -14.96
C PRO A 82 -5.69 19.40 -15.61
N ASP A 83 -6.75 20.05 -15.16
CA ASP A 83 -7.06 21.44 -15.52
C ASP A 83 -6.27 22.41 -14.64
N ALA A 84 -4.96 22.43 -14.87
CA ALA A 84 -4.02 23.33 -14.19
C ALA A 84 -2.79 23.58 -15.06
N PRO A 85 -2.06 24.68 -14.85
CA PRO A 85 -0.78 24.93 -15.51
C PRO A 85 0.25 23.83 -15.15
N LEU A 86 0.89 23.28 -16.17
CA LEU A 86 1.98 22.31 -16.02
C LEU A 86 3.36 22.98 -16.04
N SER A 87 3.42 24.29 -16.25
CA SER A 87 4.66 25.07 -16.26
C SER A 87 5.44 24.91 -14.96
N GLY A 88 6.74 24.71 -15.06
CA GLY A 88 7.63 24.50 -13.92
C GLY A 88 7.50 23.11 -13.27
N ARG A 89 6.89 22.13 -13.96
CA ARG A 89 6.98 20.71 -13.67
C ARG A 89 7.96 20.04 -14.62
N ASN A 90 8.66 19.05 -14.16
CA ASN A 90 9.54 18.22 -14.98
C ASN A 90 8.73 17.07 -15.58
N LEU A 91 7.93 17.36 -16.63
CA LEU A 91 7.06 16.37 -17.26
C LEU A 91 7.88 15.14 -17.70
N GLY A 92 7.31 13.95 -17.49
CA GLY A 92 8.00 12.68 -17.68
C GLY A 92 8.86 12.24 -16.47
N ASN A 93 9.12 13.12 -15.49
CA ASN A 93 9.85 12.81 -14.26
C ASN A 93 9.51 13.81 -13.13
N ASP A 94 8.21 14.03 -12.88
CA ASP A 94 7.71 14.94 -11.87
C ASP A 94 7.27 14.21 -10.59
N PHE A 95 8.15 14.18 -9.61
CA PHE A 95 7.89 13.67 -8.25
C PHE A 95 7.88 14.79 -7.21
N SER A 96 7.61 16.02 -7.65
CA SER A 96 7.80 17.23 -6.84
C SER A 96 6.72 17.47 -5.79
N ASN A 97 5.58 16.79 -5.89
CA ASN A 97 4.37 17.07 -5.10
C ASN A 97 3.97 18.57 -5.10
N LYS A 98 4.33 19.28 -6.17
CA LYS A 98 4.03 20.70 -6.31
C LYS A 98 2.52 20.94 -6.29
N ASN A 99 2.07 21.82 -5.41
CA ASN A 99 0.65 22.09 -5.15
C ASN A 99 -0.15 20.85 -4.68
N GLY A 100 0.53 19.86 -4.06
CA GLY A 100 -0.08 18.67 -3.47
C GLY A 100 -0.40 17.56 -4.47
N TRP A 101 0.29 17.52 -5.64
CA TRP A 101 0.16 16.45 -6.63
C TRP A 101 1.36 16.39 -7.57
N SER A 102 1.57 15.26 -8.22
CA SER A 102 2.67 15.00 -9.16
C SER A 102 2.16 14.44 -10.48
N MET A 103 2.89 14.69 -11.57
CA MET A 103 2.63 14.05 -12.87
C MET A 103 3.31 12.67 -12.99
N TYR A 104 4.29 12.40 -12.13
CA TYR A 104 5.15 11.22 -12.19
C TYR A 104 5.86 11.11 -13.54
N HIS A 105 5.71 10.02 -14.26
CA HIS A 105 6.25 9.86 -15.62
C HIS A 105 5.25 10.26 -16.71
N GLY A 106 4.04 10.68 -16.32
CA GLY A 106 3.04 11.17 -17.26
C GLY A 106 3.36 12.57 -17.79
N GLU A 107 3.06 12.80 -19.07
CA GLU A 107 3.22 14.10 -19.71
C GLU A 107 1.90 14.87 -19.85
N ARG A 108 0.81 14.15 -20.06
CA ARG A 108 -0.55 14.69 -20.21
C ARG A 108 -1.49 14.20 -19.12
N VAL A 109 -1.58 12.89 -18.94
CA VAL A 109 -2.29 12.24 -17.84
C VAL A 109 -1.24 11.82 -16.81
N PRO A 110 -1.45 12.04 -15.50
CA PRO A 110 -0.49 11.59 -14.51
C PRO A 110 -0.38 10.06 -14.46
N GLY A 111 0.71 9.55 -13.94
CA GLY A 111 0.93 8.12 -13.75
C GLY A 111 2.23 7.61 -14.32
N PHE A 112 2.28 6.30 -14.52
CA PHE A 112 3.44 5.56 -14.99
C PHE A 112 3.12 4.93 -16.36
N PRO A 113 3.56 5.55 -17.47
CA PRO A 113 3.47 4.97 -18.81
C PRO A 113 4.19 3.62 -18.88
N ARG A 114 4.10 2.94 -20.01
CA ARG A 114 4.65 1.60 -20.19
C ARG A 114 6.06 1.44 -19.63
N HIS A 115 6.20 0.53 -18.69
CA HIS A 115 7.45 0.16 -18.03
C HIS A 115 7.48 -1.34 -17.70
N PRO A 116 8.68 -1.97 -17.55
CA PRO A 116 8.81 -3.39 -17.30
C PRO A 116 8.93 -3.72 -15.81
N HIS A 117 8.45 -4.93 -15.44
CA HIS A 117 8.76 -5.60 -14.18
C HIS A 117 9.17 -7.04 -14.43
N ARG A 118 10.06 -7.58 -13.56
CA ARG A 118 10.51 -8.96 -13.63
C ARG A 118 10.99 -9.47 -12.27
N GLY A 119 10.57 -10.69 -11.91
CA GLY A 119 11.10 -11.41 -10.75
C GLY A 119 10.61 -10.92 -9.39
N PHE A 120 9.53 -10.13 -9.36
CA PHE A 120 8.86 -9.67 -8.15
C PHE A 120 7.37 -9.46 -8.40
N GLU A 121 6.66 -9.00 -7.42
CA GLU A 121 5.22 -8.76 -7.46
C GLU A 121 4.93 -7.32 -7.04
N THR A 122 3.88 -6.74 -7.59
CA THR A 122 3.33 -5.45 -7.16
C THR A 122 1.92 -5.65 -6.62
N LEU A 123 1.66 -5.16 -5.42
CA LEU A 123 0.32 -5.07 -4.85
C LEU A 123 -0.04 -3.59 -4.71
N THR A 124 -1.03 -3.17 -5.47
CA THR A 124 -1.55 -1.79 -5.48
C THR A 124 -2.90 -1.76 -4.81
N ILE A 125 -3.06 -0.95 -3.76
CA ILE A 125 -4.29 -0.83 -2.96
C ILE A 125 -4.75 0.62 -3.07
N VAL A 126 -5.90 0.85 -3.70
CA VAL A 126 -6.40 2.20 -4.01
C VAL A 126 -7.54 2.57 -3.07
N SER A 127 -7.27 3.51 -2.18
CA SER A 127 -8.29 4.00 -1.23
C SER A 127 -9.21 5.05 -1.81
N ASN A 128 -8.68 5.92 -2.68
CA ASN A 128 -9.47 6.92 -3.41
C ASN A 128 -8.89 7.12 -4.81
N GLY A 129 -9.77 7.44 -5.75
CA GLY A 129 -9.41 7.68 -7.14
C GLY A 129 -9.26 6.40 -7.93
N TYR A 130 -8.69 6.48 -9.12
CA TYR A 130 -8.66 5.37 -10.07
C TYR A 130 -7.30 5.21 -10.72
N ILE A 131 -6.98 3.97 -11.07
CA ILE A 131 -5.81 3.59 -11.86
C ILE A 131 -6.29 2.85 -13.10
N ASP A 132 -5.76 3.23 -14.26
CA ASP A 132 -5.92 2.53 -15.52
C ASP A 132 -4.70 1.65 -15.76
N HIS A 133 -4.88 0.35 -15.65
CA HIS A 133 -3.88 -0.66 -15.98
C HIS A 133 -4.05 -1.15 -17.41
N ALA A 134 -2.94 -1.32 -18.12
CA ALA A 134 -2.87 -2.08 -19.36
C ALA A 134 -1.53 -2.77 -19.47
N ASP A 135 -1.48 -4.00 -19.98
CA ASP A 135 -0.27 -4.81 -20.00
C ASP A 135 0.05 -5.51 -21.31
N SER A 136 1.24 -6.10 -21.38
CA SER A 136 1.75 -6.81 -22.57
C SER A 136 1.09 -8.18 -22.81
N LEU A 137 0.25 -8.65 -21.89
CA LEU A 137 -0.53 -9.88 -22.04
C LEU A 137 -1.91 -9.60 -22.66
N GLY A 138 -2.21 -8.31 -22.91
CA GLY A 138 -3.46 -7.86 -23.52
C GLY A 138 -4.58 -7.58 -22.52
N ALA A 139 -4.28 -7.58 -21.22
CA ALA A 139 -5.25 -7.22 -20.21
C ALA A 139 -5.32 -5.70 -20.02
N SER A 140 -6.50 -5.21 -19.66
CA SER A 140 -6.71 -3.84 -19.23
C SER A 140 -7.82 -3.78 -18.18
N ALA A 141 -7.65 -2.89 -17.20
CA ALA A 141 -8.62 -2.68 -16.13
C ALA A 141 -8.57 -1.23 -15.65
N ARG A 142 -9.73 -0.69 -15.26
CA ARG A 142 -9.82 0.48 -14.40
C ARG A 142 -10.29 0.01 -13.04
N TYR A 143 -9.55 0.36 -11.99
CA TYR A 143 -9.88 0.01 -10.62
C TYR A 143 -9.57 1.16 -9.67
N GLY A 144 -10.21 1.16 -8.50
CA GLY A 144 -10.05 2.24 -7.54
C GLY A 144 -11.11 2.22 -6.44
N ASP A 145 -11.13 3.29 -5.63
CA ASP A 145 -12.13 3.51 -4.57
C ASP A 145 -12.38 2.30 -3.64
N GLY A 146 -11.31 1.63 -3.22
CA GLY A 146 -11.32 0.47 -2.34
C GLY A 146 -10.84 -0.83 -3.00
N ASP A 147 -10.63 -0.84 -4.31
CA ASP A 147 -10.11 -2.01 -5.02
C ASP A 147 -8.59 -2.17 -4.83
N ALA A 148 -8.12 -3.39 -5.08
CA ALA A 148 -6.69 -3.69 -5.15
C ALA A 148 -6.36 -4.56 -6.36
N GLN A 149 -5.12 -4.45 -6.84
CA GLN A 149 -4.56 -5.30 -7.88
C GLN A 149 -3.27 -5.92 -7.38
N TRP A 150 -3.13 -7.23 -7.53
CA TRP A 150 -1.88 -7.93 -7.28
C TRP A 150 -1.36 -8.54 -8.57
N LEU A 151 -0.19 -8.08 -9.01
CA LEU A 151 0.49 -8.52 -10.22
C LEU A 151 1.72 -9.34 -9.86
N THR A 152 1.79 -10.57 -10.30
CA THR A 152 3.01 -11.39 -10.31
C THR A 152 3.73 -11.14 -11.62
N ALA A 153 4.85 -10.40 -11.60
CA ALA A 153 5.60 -10.10 -12.82
C ALA A 153 6.38 -11.29 -13.39
N GLY A 154 6.79 -12.24 -12.54
CA GLY A 154 7.41 -13.49 -12.96
C GLY A 154 8.56 -13.32 -13.94
N ASP A 155 8.50 -13.99 -15.09
CA ASP A 155 9.55 -13.93 -16.14
C ASP A 155 9.56 -12.61 -16.93
N GLY A 156 8.61 -11.73 -16.67
CA GLY A 156 8.59 -10.36 -17.18
C GLY A 156 7.26 -9.93 -17.78
N ILE A 157 6.87 -8.73 -17.46
CA ILE A 157 5.68 -8.07 -18.01
C ILE A 157 6.00 -6.58 -18.24
N ASN A 158 5.43 -6.01 -19.30
CA ASN A 158 5.35 -4.56 -19.45
C ASN A 158 3.93 -4.14 -19.13
N HIS A 159 3.78 -3.11 -18.32
CA HIS A 159 2.48 -2.52 -18.05
C HIS A 159 2.53 -0.99 -17.96
N SER A 160 1.37 -0.39 -17.91
CA SER A 160 1.19 1.02 -17.59
C SER A 160 0.17 1.14 -16.46
N GLU A 161 0.36 2.14 -15.62
CA GLU A 161 -0.52 2.52 -14.52
C GLU A 161 -0.78 4.02 -14.61
N MET A 162 -1.85 4.41 -15.32
CA MET A 162 -2.20 5.82 -15.50
C MET A 162 -3.27 6.23 -14.49
N PHE A 163 -3.26 7.49 -14.09
CA PHE A 163 -4.17 8.04 -13.08
C PHE A 163 -5.19 8.95 -13.75
N PRO A 164 -6.33 8.40 -14.24
CA PRO A 164 -7.32 9.15 -14.98
C PRO A 164 -8.08 10.11 -14.05
N LEU A 165 -8.09 11.40 -14.38
CA LEU A 165 -8.88 12.37 -13.65
C LEU A 165 -10.30 12.39 -14.21
N LEU A 166 -11.22 11.67 -13.55
CA LEU A 166 -12.59 11.46 -14.06
C LEU A 166 -13.51 12.66 -13.78
N ASN A 167 -13.24 13.41 -12.71
CA ASN A 167 -14.11 14.51 -12.30
C ASN A 167 -13.68 15.83 -12.95
N ASN A 168 -14.55 16.39 -13.79
CA ASN A 168 -14.32 17.67 -14.45
C ASN A 168 -14.98 18.87 -13.76
N LYS A 169 -15.68 18.63 -12.64
CA LYS A 169 -16.36 19.68 -11.85
C LYS A 169 -15.63 19.98 -10.54
N THR A 170 -15.09 18.95 -9.90
CA THR A 170 -14.38 19.06 -8.63
C THR A 170 -12.97 18.47 -8.72
N LYS A 171 -12.20 18.59 -7.64
CA LYS A 171 -10.87 17.98 -7.52
C LYS A 171 -10.98 16.45 -7.58
N ASN A 172 -9.91 15.82 -8.08
CA ASN A 172 -9.73 14.38 -8.07
C ASN A 172 -8.70 14.04 -6.99
N LYS A 173 -9.11 13.36 -5.94
CA LYS A 173 -8.18 12.80 -4.97
C LYS A 173 -7.69 11.47 -5.51
N LEU A 174 -6.39 11.21 -5.38
CA LEU A 174 -5.81 9.89 -5.56
C LEU A 174 -5.06 9.53 -4.30
N ASP A 175 -5.33 8.34 -3.76
CA ASP A 175 -4.76 7.88 -2.50
C ASP A 175 -4.58 6.37 -2.59
N PHE A 176 -3.33 5.90 -2.72
CA PHE A 176 -3.06 4.48 -2.84
C PHE A 176 -1.69 4.10 -2.29
N PHE A 177 -1.55 2.83 -1.96
CA PHE A 177 -0.27 2.19 -1.64
C PHE A 177 0.15 1.28 -2.75
N GLN A 178 1.43 1.29 -3.07
CA GLN A 178 2.05 0.26 -3.88
C GLN A 178 3.16 -0.44 -3.09
N ILE A 179 3.06 -1.76 -3.05
CA ILE A 179 3.95 -2.64 -2.30
C ILE A 179 4.59 -3.60 -3.28
N TRP A 180 5.92 -3.73 -3.22
CA TRP A 180 6.63 -4.73 -4.01
C TRP A 180 7.08 -5.88 -3.11
N LEU A 181 6.71 -7.09 -3.52
CA LEU A 181 7.04 -8.34 -2.85
C LEU A 181 8.01 -9.14 -3.70
N ASN A 182 9.18 -9.46 -3.16
CA ASN A 182 10.19 -10.23 -3.86
C ASN A 182 9.70 -11.67 -4.09
N LEU A 183 9.94 -12.20 -5.28
CA LEU A 183 9.75 -13.62 -5.55
C LEU A 183 10.98 -14.42 -5.11
N PRO A 184 10.82 -15.60 -4.49
CA PRO A 184 11.91 -16.51 -4.25
C PRO A 184 12.50 -17.00 -5.59
N SER A 185 13.73 -17.49 -5.57
CA SER A 185 14.47 -17.85 -6.79
C SER A 185 13.72 -18.81 -7.71
N TYR A 186 12.98 -19.76 -7.14
CA TYR A 186 12.21 -20.76 -7.88
C TYR A 186 10.92 -20.21 -8.53
N ASN A 187 10.41 -19.05 -8.08
CA ASN A 187 9.25 -18.37 -8.67
C ASN A 187 9.62 -17.15 -9.52
N LYS A 188 10.89 -16.74 -9.60
CA LYS A 188 11.28 -15.53 -10.34
C LYS A 188 10.97 -15.59 -11.85
N ARG A 189 10.75 -16.77 -12.38
CA ARG A 189 10.50 -16.98 -13.82
C ARG A 189 9.17 -17.70 -14.08
N VAL A 190 8.23 -17.61 -13.15
CA VAL A 190 6.86 -18.08 -13.39
C VAL A 190 6.18 -17.22 -14.44
N GLU A 191 5.14 -17.75 -15.07
CA GLU A 191 4.31 -17.01 -16.02
C GLU A 191 3.69 -15.78 -15.33
N PRO A 192 3.77 -14.58 -15.90
CA PRO A 192 3.13 -13.39 -15.35
C PRO A 192 1.62 -13.56 -15.23
N ASN A 193 1.06 -13.03 -14.18
CA ASN A 193 -0.38 -13.10 -13.92
C ASN A 193 -0.78 -12.00 -12.95
N PHE A 194 -2.02 -11.52 -12.98
CA PHE A 194 -2.55 -10.65 -11.95
C PHE A 194 -3.95 -11.08 -11.52
N GLU A 195 -4.32 -10.66 -10.32
CA GLU A 195 -5.67 -10.80 -9.76
C GLU A 195 -6.19 -9.42 -9.37
N MET A 196 -7.50 -9.23 -9.62
CA MET A 196 -8.23 -8.05 -9.15
C MET A 196 -8.99 -8.42 -7.88
N TYR A 197 -8.82 -7.60 -6.86
CA TYR A 197 -9.61 -7.69 -5.63
C TYR A 197 -10.54 -6.49 -5.60
N TRP A 198 -11.80 -6.75 -5.93
CA TRP A 198 -12.81 -5.70 -5.87
C TRP A 198 -13.17 -5.41 -4.40
N LYS A 199 -13.42 -4.17 -4.07
CA LYS A 199 -13.68 -3.74 -2.69
C LYS A 199 -14.77 -4.53 -1.98
N ASP A 200 -15.77 -5.02 -2.73
CA ASP A 200 -16.88 -5.79 -2.20
C ASP A 200 -16.50 -7.25 -1.93
N ASP A 201 -15.39 -7.73 -2.51
CA ASP A 201 -14.83 -9.06 -2.31
C ASP A 201 -13.72 -9.07 -1.23
N ILE A 202 -13.22 -7.89 -0.83
CA ILE A 202 -12.23 -7.76 0.25
C ILE A 202 -12.96 -7.82 1.61
N PRO A 203 -12.74 -8.88 2.41
CA PRO A 203 -13.42 -9.02 3.68
C PRO A 203 -13.05 -7.90 4.67
N LYS A 204 -14.07 -7.41 5.37
CA LYS A 204 -13.94 -6.40 6.42
C LYS A 204 -14.44 -6.96 7.74
N ILE A 205 -13.62 -6.84 8.75
CA ILE A 205 -13.95 -7.24 10.11
C ILE A 205 -14.10 -5.97 10.93
N SER A 206 -15.27 -5.79 11.54
CA SER A 206 -15.48 -4.77 12.55
C SER A 206 -15.72 -5.47 13.88
N ASP A 207 -14.82 -5.30 14.85
CA ASP A 207 -14.96 -5.95 16.15
C ASP A 207 -15.64 -5.00 17.14
N SER A 208 -16.91 -5.31 17.43
CA SER A 208 -17.68 -4.66 18.48
C SER A 208 -17.59 -5.39 19.84
N SER A 209 -16.97 -6.58 19.88
CA SER A 209 -16.97 -7.46 21.07
C SER A 209 -16.07 -6.93 22.19
N PHE A 210 -15.09 -6.09 21.89
CA PHE A 210 -14.24 -5.43 22.88
C PHE A 210 -14.71 -4.02 23.29
N GLY A 211 -15.96 -3.67 23.00
CA GLY A 211 -16.47 -2.33 23.27
C GLY A 211 -15.90 -1.24 22.36
N ASN A 212 -15.07 -1.62 21.42
CA ASN A 212 -14.42 -0.75 20.44
C ASN A 212 -15.32 -0.64 19.22
N LYS A 213 -16.18 0.34 19.20
CA LYS A 213 -17.06 0.61 18.04
C LYS A 213 -16.31 1.01 16.77
N ASN A 214 -14.98 1.06 16.80
CA ASN A 214 -14.15 1.82 15.87
C ASN A 214 -12.87 1.07 15.46
N LEU A 215 -12.92 -0.25 15.37
CA LEU A 215 -11.92 -1.08 14.73
C LEU A 215 -12.50 -1.63 13.43
N GLU A 216 -11.83 -1.36 12.32
CA GLU A 216 -12.08 -2.03 11.05
C GLU A 216 -10.77 -2.61 10.54
N VAL A 217 -10.80 -3.87 10.11
CA VAL A 217 -9.67 -4.55 9.46
C VAL A 217 -10.13 -5.06 8.11
N GLU A 218 -9.51 -4.56 7.05
CA GLU A 218 -9.69 -5.09 5.69
C GLU A 218 -8.58 -6.10 5.40
N LEU A 219 -8.96 -7.29 4.96
CA LEU A 219 -8.03 -8.37 4.65
C LEU A 219 -7.77 -8.41 3.14
N VAL A 220 -6.78 -7.66 2.65
CA VAL A 220 -6.40 -7.70 1.24
C VAL A 220 -5.82 -9.07 0.89
N THR A 221 -5.02 -9.66 1.78
CA THR A 221 -4.59 -11.06 1.77
C THR A 221 -4.16 -11.51 3.16
N GLY A 222 -4.16 -12.83 3.40
CA GLY A 222 -3.83 -13.42 4.69
C GLY A 222 -5.04 -13.45 5.62
N ASP A 223 -5.41 -14.65 6.04
CA ASP A 223 -6.57 -14.90 6.88
C ASP A 223 -6.40 -14.25 8.27
N TYR A 224 -7.51 -13.89 8.89
CA TYR A 224 -7.54 -13.40 10.27
C TYR A 224 -8.71 -14.01 11.02
N GLN A 225 -8.44 -14.68 12.12
CA GLN A 225 -9.43 -15.48 12.86
C GLN A 225 -10.14 -16.46 11.90
N ASP A 226 -11.46 -16.49 11.90
CA ASP A 226 -12.27 -17.35 11.02
C ASP A 226 -12.57 -16.70 9.65
N THR A 227 -12.04 -15.49 9.38
CA THR A 227 -12.26 -14.79 8.12
C THR A 227 -11.16 -15.11 7.13
N ILE A 228 -11.59 -15.65 5.97
CA ILE A 228 -10.69 -16.03 4.88
C ILE A 228 -10.53 -14.85 3.94
N ALA A 229 -9.29 -14.46 3.70
CA ALA A 229 -8.93 -13.41 2.74
C ALA A 229 -8.90 -13.96 1.30
N PRO A 230 -8.96 -13.08 0.28
CA PRO A 230 -8.72 -13.46 -1.10
C PRO A 230 -7.34 -14.14 -1.27
N MET A 231 -7.27 -15.08 -2.21
CA MET A 231 -6.02 -15.76 -2.52
C MET A 231 -5.11 -14.85 -3.34
N ALA A 232 -3.80 -14.99 -3.15
CA ALA A 232 -2.80 -14.36 -4.01
C ALA A 232 -2.89 -14.90 -5.45
N PRO A 233 -2.29 -14.23 -6.46
CA PRO A 233 -2.25 -14.73 -7.83
C PRO A 233 -1.72 -16.16 -7.92
N LYS A 234 -2.24 -16.97 -8.83
CA LYS A 234 -1.98 -18.42 -8.92
C LYS A 234 -0.50 -18.79 -8.92
N ASN A 235 0.35 -17.93 -9.48
CA ASN A 235 1.80 -18.15 -9.58
C ASN A 235 2.60 -17.43 -8.51
N SER A 236 1.94 -16.71 -7.59
CA SER A 236 2.58 -16.12 -6.43
C SER A 236 2.96 -17.19 -5.41
N TRP A 237 4.16 -17.06 -4.83
CA TRP A 237 4.55 -17.90 -3.70
C TRP A 237 3.69 -17.62 -2.45
N ALA A 238 3.08 -16.45 -2.37
CA ALA A 238 2.14 -16.09 -1.30
C ALA A 238 0.85 -16.92 -1.33
N ASN A 239 0.55 -17.59 -2.45
CA ASN A 239 -0.60 -18.48 -2.60
C ASN A 239 -0.46 -19.78 -1.77
N ASP A 240 0.75 -20.21 -1.45
CA ASP A 240 0.96 -21.26 -0.46
C ASP A 240 0.79 -20.69 0.95
N LYS A 241 -0.30 -21.08 1.62
CA LYS A 241 -0.64 -20.62 2.98
C LYS A 241 0.47 -20.85 4.01
N LYS A 242 1.41 -21.79 3.75
CA LYS A 242 2.59 -22.02 4.61
C LYS A 242 3.54 -20.82 4.62
N ASN A 243 3.49 -19.99 3.61
CA ASN A 243 4.31 -18.79 3.51
C ASN A 243 3.78 -17.65 4.38
N ASP A 244 2.54 -17.74 4.87
CA ASP A 244 1.95 -16.85 5.88
C ASP A 244 2.06 -15.35 5.51
N VAL A 245 1.88 -15.05 4.22
CA VAL A 245 1.89 -13.67 3.71
C VAL A 245 0.55 -13.02 3.98
N ALA A 246 0.57 -11.86 4.62
CA ALA A 246 -0.64 -11.10 4.90
C ALA A 246 -0.43 -9.60 4.68
N VAL A 247 -1.45 -8.96 4.11
CA VAL A 247 -1.54 -7.49 3.96
C VAL A 247 -2.92 -7.08 4.44
N TRP A 248 -2.95 -6.30 5.51
CA TRP A 248 -4.18 -5.83 6.12
C TRP A 248 -4.18 -4.30 6.22
N ILE A 249 -5.35 -3.71 6.06
CA ILE A 249 -5.59 -2.31 6.35
C ILE A 249 -6.33 -2.25 7.67
N ILE A 250 -5.74 -1.59 8.67
CA ILE A 250 -6.28 -1.50 10.01
C ILE A 250 -6.67 -0.05 10.29
N ARG A 251 -7.92 0.21 10.55
CA ARG A 251 -8.44 1.50 10.98
C ARG A 251 -8.82 1.44 12.45
N LEU A 252 -8.18 2.27 13.25
CA LEU A 252 -8.39 2.37 14.69
C LEU A 252 -8.74 3.79 15.06
N ASP A 253 -9.78 3.99 15.87
CA ASP A 253 -10.02 5.26 16.54
C ASP A 253 -9.11 5.46 17.76
N GLU A 254 -9.13 6.68 18.32
CA GLU A 254 -8.22 7.12 19.41
C GLU A 254 -8.15 6.18 20.64
N ARG A 255 -9.13 5.32 20.85
CA ARG A 255 -9.20 4.35 21.95
C ARG A 255 -9.36 2.92 21.49
N GLY A 256 -9.18 2.69 20.18
CA GLY A 256 -9.25 1.37 19.60
C GLY A 256 -8.02 0.53 20.02
N GLU A 257 -8.23 -0.72 20.31
CA GLU A 257 -7.18 -1.70 20.54
C GLU A 257 -7.28 -2.80 19.48
N PHE A 258 -6.16 -3.16 18.87
CA PHE A 258 -6.09 -4.26 17.94
C PHE A 258 -5.00 -5.23 18.38
N PHE A 259 -5.38 -6.49 18.52
CA PHE A 259 -4.44 -7.54 18.85
C PHE A 259 -3.85 -8.13 17.56
N ILE A 260 -2.55 -7.89 17.37
CA ILE A 260 -1.80 -8.49 16.27
C ILE A 260 -1.51 -9.94 16.61
N PRO A 261 -2.07 -10.93 15.90
CA PRO A 261 -1.87 -12.34 16.22
C PRO A 261 -0.39 -12.71 16.08
N GLN A 262 0.00 -13.70 16.85
CA GLN A 262 1.33 -14.29 16.72
C GLN A 262 1.42 -15.02 15.38
N THR A 263 2.45 -14.73 14.59
CA THR A 263 2.76 -15.47 13.36
C THR A 263 3.56 -16.73 13.71
N GLN A 264 3.75 -17.58 12.72
CA GLN A 264 4.73 -18.66 12.83
C GLN A 264 6.12 -18.07 13.13
N SER A 265 6.97 -18.84 13.83
CA SER A 265 8.31 -18.40 14.20
C SER A 265 9.08 -17.89 12.98
N GLY A 266 9.52 -16.67 13.06
CA GLY A 266 10.42 -16.09 12.09
C GLY A 266 9.78 -15.24 11.00
N ALA A 267 8.53 -14.81 11.12
CA ALA A 267 7.94 -13.85 10.21
C ALA A 267 8.45 -12.42 10.47
N ASN A 268 8.80 -11.70 9.42
CA ASN A 268 9.06 -10.27 9.46
C ASN A 268 7.75 -9.48 9.37
N ARG A 269 7.67 -8.35 10.02
CA ARG A 269 6.48 -7.48 9.98
C ARG A 269 6.88 -6.03 9.75
N ASN A 270 6.18 -5.39 8.82
CA ASN A 270 6.19 -3.94 8.65
C ASN A 270 4.83 -3.41 9.11
N LEU A 271 4.84 -2.37 9.89
CA LEU A 271 3.65 -1.66 10.33
C LEU A 271 3.86 -0.17 10.03
N TYR A 272 2.98 0.40 9.21
CA TYR A 272 3.03 1.79 8.77
C TYR A 272 1.82 2.57 9.26
#